data_b6bea6dd671cc7c45f1c3c9f1a106969
#
_entry.id   b6bea6dd671cc7c45f1c3c9f1a106969
#
_cell.length_a   1.000
_cell.length_b   1.000
_cell.length_c   1.000
_cell.angle_alpha   90.00
_cell.angle_beta   90.00
_cell.angle_gamma   90.00
#
_symmetry.space_group_name_H-M   'P 1'
#
loop_
_entity.id
_entity.type
_entity.pdbx_description
1 polymer ?
#
loop_
_entity_poly.entity_id
_entity_poly.type
_entity_poly.pdbx_seq_one_letter_code
_entity_poly.pdbx_strand_id
1 'polypeptide(L)'
;VIYRAITNIVEGLTTDLIVIEGFSYGSKGRAVFDIAYLGWRIREELERLRVQNGIPWLDVPPAQLKKFATGKGTANKEVIMQQVYKRWGVEASDNNVADAFVLAQIGQACLGHTERLTAFQIGVIEALRKEELSCRKEEVQV
;
A
#
# COMPACT_ATOMS: atom_id res chain seq x y z
N VAL A 1 19.16 -7.32 8.39
CA VAL A 1 19.22 -7.19 6.92
C VAL A 1 18.05 -6.36 6.40
N ILE A 2 16.79 -6.65 6.79
CA ILE A 2 15.56 -5.94 6.33
C ILE A 2 15.58 -4.46 6.75
N TYR A 3 15.96 -4.15 7.98
CA TYR A 3 16.10 -2.79 8.48
C TYR A 3 16.95 -1.93 7.54
N ARG A 4 18.15 -2.40 7.21
CA ARG A 4 19.06 -1.66 6.33
C ARG A 4 18.49 -1.46 4.93
N ALA A 5 17.77 -2.44 4.40
CA ALA A 5 17.17 -2.32 3.07
C ALA A 5 16.11 -1.20 3.05
N ILE A 6 15.18 -1.20 4.01
CA ILE A 6 14.13 -0.16 4.10
C ILE A 6 14.76 1.21 4.39
N THR A 7 15.65 1.30 5.38
CA THR A 7 16.31 2.54 5.75
C THR A 7 17.11 3.14 4.58
N ASN A 8 17.89 2.34 3.87
CA ASN A 8 18.66 2.81 2.71
C ASN A 8 17.77 3.33 1.57
N ILE A 9 16.61 2.69 1.33
CA ILE A 9 15.66 3.16 0.31
C ILE A 9 15.06 4.50 0.74
N VAL A 10 14.66 4.62 2.01
CA VAL A 10 13.98 5.81 2.52
C VAL A 10 14.94 6.99 2.70
N GLU A 11 16.15 6.76 3.24
CA GLU A 11 17.15 7.81 3.45
C GLU A 11 17.77 8.33 2.15
N GLY A 12 17.76 7.54 1.08
CA GLY A 12 18.26 7.94 -0.23
C GLY A 12 17.29 8.76 -1.07
N LEU A 13 16.04 8.91 -0.61
CA LEU A 13 14.96 9.57 -1.34
C LEU A 13 14.24 10.60 -0.45
N THR A 14 13.78 11.69 -1.05
CA THR A 14 12.77 12.54 -0.41
C THR A 14 11.44 11.80 -0.43
N THR A 15 11.05 11.22 0.71
CA THR A 15 9.86 10.37 0.81
C THR A 15 8.76 11.11 1.57
N ASP A 16 7.63 11.35 0.90
CA ASP A 16 6.47 12.03 1.49
C ASP A 16 5.50 11.05 2.15
N LEU A 17 5.40 9.82 1.62
CA LEU A 17 4.50 8.77 2.10
C LEU A 17 5.02 7.40 1.68
N ILE A 18 5.00 6.44 2.61
CA ILE A 18 5.27 5.03 2.32
C ILE A 18 3.93 4.29 2.26
N VAL A 19 3.70 3.53 1.20
CA VAL A 19 2.47 2.73 1.04
C VAL A 19 2.84 1.26 0.93
N ILE A 20 2.23 0.42 1.75
CA ILE A 20 2.46 -1.03 1.75
C ILE A 20 1.16 -1.78 1.54
N GLU A 21 1.25 -3.00 1.00
CA GLU A 21 0.11 -3.91 0.94
C GLU A 21 -0.17 -4.53 2.31
N GLY A 22 -1.45 -4.57 2.66
CA GLY A 22 -1.94 -5.22 3.86
C GLY A 22 -1.83 -6.75 3.83
N PHE A 23 -2.05 -7.38 4.98
CA PHE A 23 -2.03 -8.83 5.07
C PHE A 23 -3.17 -9.47 4.28
N SER A 24 -2.84 -10.54 3.54
CA SER A 24 -3.84 -11.42 2.93
C SER A 24 -4.22 -12.53 3.91
N TYR A 25 -5.43 -12.45 4.47
CA TYR A 25 -5.93 -13.44 5.43
C TYR A 25 -6.37 -14.77 4.79
N GLY A 26 -6.29 -14.92 3.46
CA GLY A 26 -6.67 -16.12 2.72
C GLY A 26 -5.60 -17.21 2.60
N SER A 27 -4.38 -16.93 3.01
CA SER A 27 -3.27 -17.89 2.92
C SER A 27 -3.37 -18.97 3.99
N LYS A 28 -3.04 -20.22 3.63
CA LYS A 28 -3.05 -21.39 4.53
C LYS A 28 -1.66 -22.03 4.55
N GLY A 29 -1.30 -22.64 5.69
CA GLY A 29 -0.06 -23.39 5.85
C GLY A 29 1.01 -22.68 6.68
N ARG A 30 2.14 -23.35 6.90
CA ARG A 30 3.24 -22.88 7.78
C ARG A 30 3.87 -21.57 7.30
N ALA A 31 3.97 -21.38 6.00
CA ALA A 31 4.53 -20.16 5.40
C ALA A 31 3.75 -18.89 5.77
N VAL A 32 2.48 -19.00 6.21
CA VAL A 32 1.68 -17.85 6.66
C VAL A 32 2.31 -17.17 7.86
N PHE A 33 2.86 -17.95 8.81
CA PHE A 33 3.50 -17.39 10.00
C PHE A 33 4.79 -16.65 9.66
N ASP A 34 5.59 -17.16 8.72
CA ASP A 34 6.83 -16.52 8.28
C ASP A 34 6.54 -15.21 7.55
N ILE A 35 5.52 -15.21 6.68
CA ILE A 35 5.07 -14.00 5.95
C ILE A 35 4.48 -12.98 6.93
N ALA A 36 3.66 -13.42 7.89
CA ALA A 36 3.10 -12.54 8.91
C ALA A 36 4.19 -11.93 9.80
N TYR A 37 5.16 -12.74 10.25
CA TYR A 37 6.30 -12.25 11.02
C TYR A 37 7.09 -11.19 10.24
N LEU A 38 7.43 -11.46 8.98
CA LEU A 38 8.11 -10.50 8.12
C LEU A 38 7.29 -9.21 7.96
N GLY A 39 5.99 -9.33 7.70
CA GLY A 39 5.10 -8.20 7.54
C GLY A 39 5.00 -7.32 8.80
N TRP A 40 4.98 -7.94 9.99
CA TRP A 40 5.01 -7.21 11.26
C TRP A 40 6.35 -6.50 11.50
N ARG A 41 7.48 -7.14 11.17
CA ARG A 41 8.82 -6.53 11.26
C ARG A 41 8.96 -5.32 10.35
N ILE A 42 8.38 -5.36 9.16
CA ILE A 42 8.34 -4.22 8.24
C ILE A 42 7.55 -3.06 8.87
N ARG A 43 6.35 -3.33 9.41
CA ARG A 43 5.49 -2.30 10.04
C ARG A 43 6.14 -1.65 11.26
N GLU A 44 6.82 -2.43 12.06
CA GLU A 44 7.59 -1.93 13.21
C GLU A 44 8.68 -0.94 12.76
N GLU A 45 9.39 -1.24 11.67
CA GLU A 45 10.39 -0.33 11.11
C GLU A 45 9.76 0.92 10.49
N LEU A 46 8.63 0.80 9.80
CA LEU A 46 7.91 1.94 9.26
C LEU A 46 7.40 2.87 10.37
N GLU A 47 6.94 2.30 11.47
CA GLU A 47 6.52 3.07 12.64
C GLU A 47 7.70 3.79 13.30
N ARG A 48 8.87 3.14 13.38
CA ARG A 48 10.10 3.79 13.83
C ARG A 48 10.48 4.99 12.96
N LEU A 49 10.43 4.84 11.63
CA LEU A 49 10.69 5.91 10.67
C LEU A 49 9.67 7.05 10.80
N ARG A 50 8.39 6.72 11.04
CA ARG A 50 7.35 7.72 11.30
C ARG A 50 7.67 8.56 12.53
N VAL A 51 8.07 7.92 13.64
CA VAL A 51 8.37 8.61 14.90
C VAL A 51 9.65 9.41 14.81
N GLN A 52 10.71 8.87 14.21
CA GLN A 52 12.04 9.50 14.17
C GLN A 52 12.19 10.53 13.06
N ASN A 53 11.62 10.28 11.89
CA ASN A 53 11.83 11.10 10.69
C ASN A 53 10.56 11.83 10.23
N GLY A 54 9.41 11.58 10.87
CA GLY A 54 8.13 12.19 10.49
C GLY A 54 7.55 11.64 9.18
N ILE A 55 8.05 10.51 8.66
CA ILE A 55 7.61 9.92 7.40
C ILE A 55 6.36 9.08 7.63
N PRO A 56 5.18 9.50 7.16
CA PRO A 56 3.95 8.73 7.33
C PRO A 56 3.96 7.46 6.46
N TRP A 57 3.20 6.47 6.89
CA TRP A 57 2.99 5.27 6.09
C TRP A 57 1.52 4.84 6.12
N LEU A 58 1.10 4.11 5.09
CA LEU A 58 -0.27 3.67 4.87
C LEU A 58 -0.30 2.17 4.55
N ASP A 59 -1.15 1.43 5.25
CA ASP A 59 -1.45 0.02 4.98
C ASP A 59 -2.68 -0.07 4.08
N VAL A 60 -2.54 -0.70 2.92
CA VAL A 60 -3.62 -0.82 1.93
C VAL A 60 -4.08 -2.27 1.84
N PRO A 61 -5.32 -2.59 2.24
CA PRO A 61 -5.87 -3.93 2.08
C PRO A 61 -5.80 -4.42 0.62
N PRO A 62 -5.45 -5.70 0.37
CA PRO A 62 -5.34 -6.25 -0.99
C PRO A 62 -6.59 -6.02 -1.85
N ALA A 63 -7.79 -6.08 -1.26
CA ALA A 63 -9.03 -5.80 -1.98
C ALA A 63 -9.15 -4.33 -2.44
N GLN A 64 -8.62 -3.38 -1.67
CA GLN A 64 -8.62 -1.96 -2.03
C GLN A 64 -7.60 -1.67 -3.14
N LEU A 65 -6.41 -2.28 -3.08
CA LEU A 65 -5.43 -2.23 -4.16
C LEU A 65 -6.05 -2.70 -5.49
N LYS A 66 -6.65 -3.89 -5.48
CA LYS A 66 -7.31 -4.47 -6.66
C LYS A 66 -8.45 -3.58 -7.18
N LYS A 67 -9.28 -3.05 -6.28
CA LYS A 67 -10.37 -2.15 -6.63
C LYS A 67 -9.85 -0.84 -7.24
N PHE A 68 -8.77 -0.28 -6.71
CA PHE A 68 -8.17 0.94 -7.25
C PHE A 68 -7.64 0.74 -8.67
N ALA A 69 -7.00 -0.39 -8.95
CA ALA A 69 -6.46 -0.72 -10.28
C ALA A 69 -7.56 -1.03 -11.30
N THR A 70 -8.59 -1.79 -10.91
CA THR A 70 -9.50 -2.46 -11.84
C THR A 70 -10.98 -2.10 -11.70
N GLY A 71 -11.37 -1.47 -10.58
CA GLY A 71 -12.76 -1.27 -10.18
C GLY A 71 -13.37 -2.44 -9.40
N LYS A 72 -12.66 -3.59 -9.28
CA LYS A 72 -13.15 -4.81 -8.62
C LYS A 72 -12.14 -5.34 -7.62
N GLY A 73 -12.53 -5.47 -6.34
CA GLY A 73 -11.67 -5.98 -5.25
C GLY A 73 -11.30 -7.46 -5.36
N THR A 74 -11.94 -8.20 -6.25
CA THR A 74 -11.70 -9.63 -6.51
C THR A 74 -10.94 -9.91 -7.80
N ALA A 75 -10.39 -8.88 -8.46
CA ALA A 75 -9.64 -9.03 -9.70
C ALA A 75 -8.44 -9.96 -9.54
N ASN A 76 -8.12 -10.71 -10.58
CA ASN A 76 -6.92 -11.53 -10.63
C ASN A 76 -5.69 -10.70 -11.06
N LYS A 77 -4.50 -11.30 -10.95
CA LYS A 77 -3.22 -10.62 -11.18
C LYS A 77 -3.03 -10.18 -12.63
N GLU A 78 -3.49 -10.98 -13.59
CA GLU A 78 -3.40 -10.68 -15.02
C GLU A 78 -4.22 -9.44 -15.37
N VAL A 79 -5.42 -9.31 -14.77
CA VAL A 79 -6.27 -8.13 -14.96
C VAL A 79 -5.63 -6.88 -14.36
N ILE A 80 -4.95 -7.00 -13.21
CA ILE A 80 -4.22 -5.87 -12.62
C ILE A 80 -3.13 -5.39 -13.56
N MET A 81 -2.25 -6.27 -14.05
CA MET A 81 -1.19 -5.92 -15.00
C MET A 81 -1.75 -5.26 -16.28
N GLN A 82 -2.82 -5.83 -16.84
CA GLN A 82 -3.48 -5.26 -18.00
C GLN A 82 -4.04 -3.85 -17.75
N GLN A 83 -4.63 -3.62 -16.57
CA GLN A 83 -5.17 -2.30 -16.22
C GLN A 83 -4.07 -1.29 -15.92
N VAL A 84 -2.96 -1.70 -15.32
CA VAL A 84 -1.77 -0.86 -15.15
C VAL A 84 -1.27 -0.36 -16.50
N TYR A 85 -1.13 -1.26 -17.47
CA TYR A 85 -0.75 -0.87 -18.81
C TYR A 85 -1.78 0.07 -19.48
N LYS A 86 -3.07 -0.29 -19.43
CA LYS A 86 -4.13 0.51 -20.09
C LYS A 86 -4.31 1.90 -19.49
N ARG A 87 -4.18 2.04 -18.18
CA ARG A 87 -4.45 3.31 -17.50
C ARG A 87 -3.24 4.24 -17.45
N TRP A 88 -2.06 3.68 -17.27
CA TRP A 88 -0.85 4.46 -17.03
C TRP A 88 0.25 4.22 -18.06
N GLY A 89 0.05 3.33 -19.02
CA GLY A 89 1.06 3.02 -20.06
C GLY A 89 2.30 2.31 -19.52
N VAL A 90 2.23 1.73 -18.33
CA VAL A 90 3.35 1.08 -17.65
C VAL A 90 3.32 -0.42 -17.92
N GLU A 91 4.39 -0.93 -18.49
CA GLU A 91 4.60 -2.36 -18.68
C GLU A 91 5.33 -2.92 -17.46
N ALA A 92 4.59 -3.58 -16.57
CA ALA A 92 5.16 -4.20 -15.38
C ALA A 92 5.81 -5.54 -15.75
N SER A 93 7.04 -5.78 -15.25
CA SER A 93 7.77 -7.02 -15.50
C SER A 93 7.13 -8.25 -14.85
N ASP A 94 6.44 -8.04 -13.74
CA ASP A 94 5.72 -9.08 -12.99
C ASP A 94 4.59 -8.48 -12.13
N ASN A 95 3.87 -9.34 -11.44
CA ASN A 95 2.74 -8.95 -10.59
C ASN A 95 3.16 -8.07 -9.40
N ASN A 96 4.33 -8.32 -8.80
CA ASN A 96 4.79 -7.56 -7.64
C ASN A 96 5.11 -6.12 -8.02
N VAL A 97 5.70 -5.93 -9.20
CA VAL A 97 5.96 -4.61 -9.77
C VAL A 97 4.66 -3.87 -10.09
N ALA A 98 3.66 -4.58 -10.64
CA ALA A 98 2.35 -4.00 -10.90
C ALA A 98 1.65 -3.56 -9.61
N ASP A 99 1.65 -4.40 -8.58
CA ASP A 99 1.05 -4.10 -7.28
C ASP A 99 1.77 -2.92 -6.60
N ALA A 100 3.10 -2.91 -6.60
CA ALA A 100 3.89 -1.80 -6.08
C ALA A 100 3.60 -0.47 -6.81
N PHE A 101 3.44 -0.52 -8.14
CA PHE A 101 3.06 0.64 -8.93
C PHE A 101 1.67 1.16 -8.54
N VAL A 102 0.68 0.26 -8.37
CA VAL A 102 -0.67 0.64 -7.94
C VAL A 102 -0.64 1.26 -6.54
N LEU A 103 0.14 0.71 -5.60
CA LEU A 103 0.33 1.29 -4.26
C LEU A 103 0.91 2.70 -4.33
N ALA A 104 1.89 2.94 -5.20
CA ALA A 104 2.43 4.28 -5.44
C ALA A 104 1.37 5.25 -5.98
N GLN A 105 0.50 4.81 -6.90
CA GLN A 105 -0.61 5.62 -7.41
C GLN A 105 -1.66 5.93 -6.33
N ILE A 106 -1.94 4.99 -5.42
CA ILE A 106 -2.78 5.23 -4.24
C ILE A 106 -2.14 6.31 -3.36
N GLY A 107 -0.84 6.22 -3.08
CA GLY A 107 -0.10 7.23 -2.32
C GLY A 107 -0.20 8.61 -2.95
N GLN A 108 0.04 8.73 -4.24
CA GLN A 108 -0.11 9.97 -5.00
C GLN A 108 -1.52 10.57 -4.85
N ALA A 109 -2.56 9.72 -4.96
CA ALA A 109 -3.94 10.15 -4.79
C ALA A 109 -4.25 10.59 -3.35
N CYS A 110 -3.71 9.91 -2.34
CA CYS A 110 -3.85 10.30 -0.93
C CYS A 110 -3.22 11.67 -0.65
N LEU A 111 -2.09 11.97 -1.28
CA LEU A 111 -1.39 13.27 -1.18
C LEU A 111 -2.04 14.39 -2.03
N GLY A 112 -3.04 14.05 -2.84
CA GLY A 112 -3.72 15.02 -3.71
C GLY A 112 -2.95 15.37 -4.99
N HIS A 113 -1.97 14.56 -5.37
CA HIS A 113 -1.15 14.77 -6.57
C HIS A 113 -1.76 14.18 -7.85
N THR A 114 -2.97 13.66 -7.80
CA THR A 114 -3.68 13.07 -8.94
C THR A 114 -4.87 13.93 -9.33
N GLU A 115 -4.84 14.51 -10.53
CA GLU A 115 -5.87 15.43 -11.00
C GLU A 115 -7.17 14.73 -11.45
N ARG A 116 -7.10 13.47 -11.89
CA ARG A 116 -8.24 12.74 -12.44
C ARG A 116 -8.33 11.33 -11.86
N LEU A 117 -9.23 11.15 -10.92
CA LEU A 117 -9.59 9.86 -10.36
C LEU A 117 -10.97 9.41 -10.90
N THR A 118 -11.12 8.13 -11.15
CA THR A 118 -12.43 7.52 -11.42
C THR A 118 -13.25 7.43 -10.14
N ALA A 119 -14.58 7.30 -10.24
CA ALA A 119 -15.47 7.21 -9.08
C ALA A 119 -15.07 6.07 -8.11
N PHE A 120 -14.67 4.91 -8.63
CA PHE A 120 -14.23 3.79 -7.78
C PHE A 120 -12.87 4.05 -7.11
N GLN A 121 -11.96 4.80 -7.74
CA GLN A 121 -10.70 5.22 -7.13
C GLN A 121 -10.95 6.22 -6.00
N ILE A 122 -11.82 7.18 -6.19
CA ILE A 122 -12.26 8.11 -5.14
C ILE A 122 -12.82 7.33 -3.95
N GLY A 123 -13.72 6.37 -4.20
CA GLY A 123 -14.28 5.53 -3.14
C GLY A 123 -13.24 4.69 -2.37
N VAL A 124 -12.14 4.27 -3.03
CA VAL A 124 -11.01 3.62 -2.34
C VAL A 124 -10.29 4.61 -1.43
N ILE A 125 -9.95 5.79 -1.92
CA ILE A 125 -9.25 6.82 -1.13
C ILE A 125 -10.08 7.26 0.09
N GLU A 126 -11.39 7.45 -0.08
CA GLU A 126 -12.29 7.78 1.02
C GLU A 126 -12.36 6.67 2.08
N ALA A 127 -12.40 5.39 1.66
CA ALA A 127 -12.38 4.25 2.57
C ALA A 127 -11.09 4.20 3.38
N LEU A 128 -9.92 4.35 2.74
CA LEU A 128 -8.62 4.35 3.40
C LEU A 128 -8.49 5.50 4.42
N ARG A 129 -8.93 6.69 4.09
CA ARG A 129 -8.94 7.85 5.00
C ARG A 129 -9.83 7.61 6.22
N LYS A 130 -10.97 6.97 6.04
CA LYS A 130 -11.88 6.65 7.14
C LYS A 130 -11.30 5.63 8.10
N GLU A 131 -10.63 4.60 7.58
CA GLU A 131 -9.94 3.59 8.39
C GLU A 131 -8.79 4.21 9.19
N GLU A 132 -7.97 5.05 8.58
CA GLU A 132 -6.87 5.76 9.27
C GLU A 132 -7.38 6.66 10.40
N LEU A 133 -8.47 7.39 10.19
CA LEU A 133 -9.09 8.23 11.22
C LEU A 133 -9.72 7.41 12.35
N SER A 134 -10.19 6.19 12.09
CA SER A 134 -10.72 5.28 13.09
C SER A 134 -9.60 4.75 14.00
N CYS A 135 -8.49 4.29 13.42
CA CYS A 135 -7.34 3.80 14.18
C CYS A 135 -6.76 4.88 15.10
N ARG A 136 -6.63 6.12 14.62
CA ARG A 136 -6.12 7.24 15.44
C ARG A 136 -7.01 7.58 16.63
N LYS A 137 -8.32 7.34 16.55
CA LYS A 137 -9.25 7.57 17.67
C LYS A 137 -9.09 6.53 18.77
N GLU A 138 -8.75 5.30 18.41
CA GLU A 138 -8.52 4.22 19.39
C GLU A 138 -7.20 4.42 20.14
N GLU A 139 -6.15 4.94 19.49
CA GLU A 139 -4.86 5.26 20.11
C GLU A 139 -4.95 6.41 21.15
N VAL A 140 -5.89 7.34 21.01
CA VAL A 140 -6.08 8.48 21.92
C VAL A 140 -6.90 8.12 23.16
N GLN A 141 -7.54 6.94 23.20
CA GLN A 141 -8.36 6.48 24.34
C GLN A 141 -7.60 5.61 25.35
N VAL A 142 -6.32 5.39 25.15
CA VAL A 142 -5.40 4.72 26.09
C VAL A 142 -4.51 5.78 26.74
#